data_9db06d7b6121e0a48f37473a187e43fa
#
_entry.id   9db06d7b6121e0a48f37473a187e43fa
#
_cell.length_a   1.000
_cell.length_b   1.000
_cell.length_c   1.000
_cell.angle_alpha   90.00
_cell.angle_beta   90.00
_cell.angle_gamma   90.00
#
_symmetry.space_group_name_H-M   'P 1'
#
loop_
_entity.id
_entity.type
_entity.pdbx_description
1 polymer ?
#
loop_
_entity_poly.entity_id
_entity_poly.type
_entity_poly.pdbx_seq_one_letter_code
_entity_poly.pdbx_strand_id
1 'polypeptide(L)'
;LSEWRGQSAQIRIVDEVEASWGHIIADDFQLTDIRPNFLAWDQHERTFTVSKEHLVFPIHNLPETVERGFRDRKDWLEVKGSPVQLLFDGKTVRHYWARLAQNEQEVNWYASLSLEDFEGKEVTVRSWRSTEAGFDLIQQSNSIPGEEHFHKEAFRPKFHFTQKTGFNNDPNGMVYHDGIWHYFWQHNPMKKTMGNQTWGYATSTDLLHWIQHKGALFPYTNGDHYMFSGCGTVDKQNTAGFGENAIVLFFTNTSVGECIAYSNDGGKSFQRYENNPIITFDKHDTSGKPFHVGRDPKVIWYAYDAADTPLNETAAKFGGHWVMLVYDFTNGKENQSGRFYTSVDMKHWEHQSDLFGYFECMELFKLPVDGDETNPCWVIYSGDAKYAVGDFDGKTFTPEHEGKYRLHYGTYYASQTFDNAPSGRKIQVGWNTSQAAPEAPYAGHHSFPHELTLHQEAEGIRMRANPIEEIKELRVRSHHLENVEFTDSTPAILPLNSNTFDLTLEFEPGDTEQVILNIPGTHIRYKTKEQMIEHREIPLKLIDGKVKIRVLVDVCLYEIVGNDGRVYVSLPRDYKQKISEIKLEARGGTAKLTQLEVHELKSIWDYGPN
;
A
#
# COMPACT_ATOMS: atom_id res chain seq x y z
N LEU A 1 35.39 23.23 15.21
CA LEU A 1 36.38 22.73 16.20
C LEU A 1 37.66 23.60 16.27
N SER A 2 38.02 24.36 15.23
CA SER A 2 39.18 25.27 15.23
C SER A 2 39.13 26.30 16.36
N GLU A 3 37.96 26.76 16.76
CA GLU A 3 37.71 27.71 17.86
C GLU A 3 37.98 27.09 19.25
N TRP A 4 38.05 25.76 19.32
CA TRP A 4 38.20 25.00 20.56
C TRP A 4 39.58 24.37 20.69
N ARG A 5 40.52 24.74 19.81
CA ARG A 5 41.87 24.21 19.81
C ARG A 5 42.58 24.52 21.13
N GLY A 6 43.04 23.47 21.82
CA GLY A 6 43.69 23.58 23.13
C GLY A 6 42.75 23.73 24.31
N GLN A 7 41.42 23.62 24.11
CA GLN A 7 40.40 23.61 25.17
C GLN A 7 39.84 22.22 25.37
N SER A 8 39.38 21.93 26.58
CA SER A 8 38.61 20.70 26.84
C SER A 8 37.21 20.88 26.32
N ALA A 9 36.77 19.99 25.46
CA ALA A 9 35.40 19.95 24.96
C ALA A 9 34.76 18.61 25.28
N GLN A 10 33.47 18.61 25.51
CA GLN A 10 32.67 17.42 25.74
C GLN A 10 31.67 17.25 24.58
N ILE A 11 31.69 16.10 23.93
CA ILE A 11 30.70 15.74 22.92
C ILE A 11 29.57 15.04 23.67
N ARG A 12 28.39 15.61 23.59
CA ARG A 12 27.16 15.01 24.12
C ARG A 12 26.27 14.58 22.96
N ILE A 13 26.00 13.29 22.86
CA ILE A 13 25.03 12.72 21.95
C ILE A 13 23.76 12.50 22.76
N VAL A 14 22.66 13.10 22.33
CA VAL A 14 21.37 13.01 23.02
C VAL A 14 20.37 12.43 22.04
N ASP A 15 19.83 11.28 22.41
CA ASP A 15 18.64 10.73 21.78
C ASP A 15 17.45 11.00 22.70
N GLU A 16 16.62 11.96 22.34
CA GLU A 16 15.41 12.34 23.08
C GLU A 16 14.14 11.75 22.45
N VAL A 17 14.31 10.93 21.40
CA VAL A 17 13.18 10.36 20.67
C VAL A 17 12.93 8.92 21.11
N GLU A 18 11.88 8.71 21.90
CA GLU A 18 11.37 7.37 22.27
C GLU A 18 10.55 6.70 21.15
N ALA A 19 10.88 6.93 19.88
CA ALA A 19 10.23 6.30 18.75
C ALA A 19 11.02 5.08 18.28
N SER A 20 10.34 4.04 17.81
CA SER A 20 10.96 2.77 17.36
C SER A 20 11.93 2.92 16.17
N TRP A 21 12.12 4.12 15.65
CA TRP A 21 12.97 4.47 14.51
C TRP A 21 14.14 5.40 14.87
N GLY A 22 14.24 5.84 16.12
CA GLY A 22 15.31 6.72 16.59
C GLY A 22 16.42 5.90 17.24
N HIS A 23 17.51 5.67 16.52
CA HIS A 23 18.75 5.18 17.13
C HIS A 23 19.90 6.08 16.69
N ILE A 24 20.59 6.65 17.67
CA ILE A 24 21.89 7.25 17.43
C ILE A 24 22.93 6.13 17.53
N ILE A 25 23.50 5.74 16.39
CA ILE A 25 24.67 4.86 16.38
C ILE A 25 25.87 5.77 16.24
N ALA A 26 26.64 5.90 17.31
CA ALA A 26 27.91 6.61 17.31
C ALA A 26 29.01 5.63 17.68
N ASP A 27 29.89 5.34 16.72
CA ASP A 27 31.04 4.46 16.90
C ASP A 27 32.30 5.15 16.35
N ASP A 28 33.41 4.94 17.00
CA ASP A 28 34.77 5.35 16.57
C ASP A 28 34.94 6.86 16.33
N PHE A 29 34.78 7.68 17.39
CA PHE A 29 35.12 9.10 17.34
C PHE A 29 36.60 9.30 17.24
N GLN A 30 37.09 9.77 16.09
CA GLN A 30 38.46 10.16 15.89
C GLN A 30 38.61 11.68 15.83
N LEU A 31 39.44 12.26 16.68
CA LEU A 31 39.88 13.63 16.57
C LEU A 31 40.99 13.70 15.53
N THR A 32 40.78 14.43 14.47
CA THR A 32 41.76 14.62 13.40
C THR A 32 41.87 16.09 13.02
N ASP A 33 43.07 16.54 12.74
CA ASP A 33 43.36 17.87 12.16
C ASP A 33 43.00 17.92 10.66
N ILE A 34 42.79 16.78 10.05
CA ILE A 34 42.31 16.67 8.68
C ILE A 34 40.80 16.60 8.75
N ARG A 35 40.10 17.57 8.18
CA ARG A 35 38.64 17.51 8.00
C ARG A 35 38.36 16.20 7.27
N PRO A 36 37.62 15.24 7.87
CA PRO A 36 37.28 14.02 7.16
C PRO A 36 36.61 14.44 5.88
N ASN A 37 37.19 14.10 4.75
CA ASN A 37 36.59 14.38 3.47
C ASN A 37 35.51 13.30 3.27
N PHE A 38 34.35 13.46 3.93
CA PHE A 38 33.17 12.62 3.66
C PHE A 38 32.70 12.72 2.20
N LEU A 39 33.32 13.64 1.45
CA LEU A 39 33.13 13.84 0.03
C LEU A 39 34.26 13.22 -0.82
N ALA A 40 35.24 12.55 -0.21
CA ALA A 40 36.32 11.86 -0.94
C ALA A 40 35.89 10.48 -1.47
N TRP A 41 34.62 10.26 -1.64
CA TRP A 41 34.12 9.15 -2.43
C TRP A 41 34.03 9.61 -3.86
N ASP A 42 34.46 8.78 -4.79
CA ASP A 42 34.42 9.08 -6.20
C ASP A 42 33.01 9.54 -6.57
N GLN A 43 32.90 10.83 -6.88
CA GLN A 43 31.68 11.42 -7.41
C GLN A 43 31.76 11.31 -8.92
N HIS A 44 30.76 10.67 -9.50
CA HIS A 44 30.60 10.60 -10.95
C HIS A 44 29.44 11.50 -11.36
N GLU A 45 29.62 12.21 -12.45
CA GLU A 45 28.64 13.13 -13.00
C GLU A 45 28.65 13.10 -14.51
N ARG A 46 27.49 13.09 -15.13
CA ARG A 46 27.36 13.17 -16.59
C ARG A 46 26.13 13.99 -16.98
N THR A 47 26.34 14.96 -17.84
CA THR A 47 25.29 15.78 -18.44
C THR A 47 24.97 15.29 -19.84
N PHE A 48 23.68 15.27 -20.20
CA PHE A 48 23.24 14.85 -21.53
C PHE A 48 21.91 15.53 -21.88
N THR A 49 21.66 15.66 -23.19
CA THR A 49 20.34 16.04 -23.70
C THR A 49 19.41 14.82 -23.69
N VAL A 50 18.24 14.95 -23.11
CA VAL A 50 17.23 13.88 -23.07
C VAL A 50 16.71 13.63 -24.49
N SER A 51 16.88 12.39 -24.96
CA SER A 51 16.46 11.92 -26.27
C SER A 51 15.79 10.55 -26.25
N LYS A 52 15.60 9.98 -25.04
CA LYS A 52 15.01 8.66 -24.80
C LYS A 52 14.01 8.75 -23.62
N GLU A 53 13.13 7.77 -23.56
CA GLU A 53 12.02 7.74 -22.60
C GLU A 53 12.45 7.46 -21.15
N HIS A 54 13.52 6.68 -20.97
CA HIS A 54 13.95 6.20 -19.66
C HIS A 54 15.42 6.53 -19.38
N LEU A 55 15.73 6.78 -18.12
CA LEU A 55 17.06 6.61 -17.54
C LEU A 55 17.08 5.28 -16.79
N VAL A 56 17.91 4.34 -17.20
CA VAL A 56 18.01 2.99 -16.63
C VAL A 56 19.24 2.86 -15.72
N PHE A 57 19.05 2.16 -14.62
CA PHE A 57 20.06 1.97 -13.57
C PHE A 57 20.35 0.49 -13.37
N PRO A 58 21.62 0.06 -13.43
CA PRO A 58 22.00 -1.33 -13.18
C PRO A 58 21.92 -1.63 -11.69
N ILE A 59 21.02 -2.50 -11.26
CA ILE A 59 20.83 -2.81 -9.84
C ILE A 59 21.47 -4.15 -9.47
N HIS A 60 22.21 -4.13 -8.36
CA HIS A 60 22.75 -5.30 -7.70
C HIS A 60 21.93 -5.61 -6.43
N ASN A 61 21.42 -6.83 -6.30
CA ASN A 61 20.67 -7.26 -5.12
C ASN A 61 21.64 -7.70 -4.00
N LEU A 62 21.29 -7.34 -2.76
CA LEU A 62 21.88 -8.02 -1.60
C LEU A 62 21.19 -9.37 -1.36
N PRO A 63 21.89 -10.34 -0.74
CA PRO A 63 21.22 -11.49 -0.16
C PRO A 63 20.11 -11.04 0.80
N GLU A 64 18.95 -11.69 0.74
CA GLU A 64 17.76 -11.33 1.53
C GLU A 64 18.02 -11.25 3.04
N THR A 65 18.89 -12.13 3.55
CA THR A 65 19.34 -12.12 4.95
C THR A 65 20.06 -10.85 5.36
N VAL A 66 20.67 -10.17 4.39
CA VAL A 66 21.40 -8.90 4.57
C VAL A 66 20.43 -7.73 4.53
N GLU A 67 19.45 -7.75 3.65
CA GLU A 67 18.45 -6.67 3.53
C GLU A 67 17.47 -6.63 4.72
N ARG A 68 17.12 -7.78 5.30
CA ARG A 68 16.19 -7.85 6.46
C ARG A 68 16.78 -7.42 7.79
N GLY A 69 18.11 -7.50 7.96
CA GLY A 69 18.81 -7.16 9.20
C GLY A 69 19.09 -5.67 9.39
N PHE A 70 18.35 -4.79 8.75
CA PHE A 70 18.61 -3.36 8.58
C PHE A 70 18.75 -2.55 9.88
N ARG A 71 18.09 -2.97 10.98
CA ARG A 71 17.99 -2.13 12.20
C ARG A 71 19.22 -2.16 13.12
N ASP A 72 20.08 -3.19 13.02
CA ASP A 72 21.17 -3.43 13.99
C ASP A 72 22.57 -3.46 13.37
N ARG A 73 22.77 -2.89 12.16
CA ARG A 73 24.01 -3.07 11.41
C ARG A 73 24.95 -1.88 11.42
N LYS A 74 26.24 -2.16 11.67
CA LYS A 74 27.34 -1.22 11.48
C LYS A 74 27.56 -0.81 10.01
N ASP A 75 27.03 -1.58 9.06
CA ASP A 75 27.20 -1.45 7.60
C ASP A 75 25.95 -0.86 6.90
N TRP A 76 25.11 -0.11 7.62
CA TRP A 76 23.87 0.45 7.06
C TRP A 76 24.07 1.28 5.78
N LEU A 77 25.25 1.92 5.62
CA LEU A 77 25.60 2.65 4.39
C LEU A 77 25.81 1.72 3.19
N GLU A 78 26.33 0.50 3.40
CA GLU A 78 26.45 -0.51 2.35
C GLU A 78 25.07 -1.01 1.91
N VAL A 79 24.17 -1.19 2.89
CA VAL A 79 22.77 -1.57 2.62
C VAL A 79 22.03 -0.44 1.93
N LYS A 80 22.26 0.82 2.32
CA LYS A 80 21.63 1.99 1.70
C LYS A 80 22.09 2.21 0.25
N GLY A 81 23.33 1.89 -0.06
CA GLY A 81 23.91 1.96 -1.41
C GLY A 81 24.42 3.35 -1.78
N SER A 82 24.36 3.68 -3.05
CA SER A 82 24.85 4.93 -3.64
C SER A 82 23.70 5.94 -3.74
N PRO A 83 23.87 7.18 -3.28
CA PRO A 83 22.93 8.24 -3.61
C PRO A 83 23.05 8.58 -5.09
N VAL A 84 21.91 8.68 -5.75
CA VAL A 84 21.79 9.05 -7.17
C VAL A 84 20.84 10.24 -7.28
N GLN A 85 21.26 11.24 -8.02
CA GLN A 85 20.49 12.45 -8.27
C GLN A 85 20.30 12.68 -9.76
N LEU A 86 19.11 13.14 -10.14
CA LEU A 86 18.87 13.79 -11.43
C LEU A 86 18.71 15.28 -11.18
N LEU A 87 19.49 16.09 -11.88
CA LEU A 87 19.47 17.55 -11.79
C LEU A 87 18.94 18.15 -13.10
N PHE A 88 18.13 19.17 -12.96
CA PHE A 88 17.65 20.02 -14.04
C PHE A 88 17.81 21.49 -13.61
N ASP A 89 18.40 22.32 -14.49
CA ASP A 89 18.77 23.71 -14.17
C ASP A 89 19.55 23.86 -12.86
N GLY A 90 20.48 22.92 -12.61
CA GLY A 90 21.31 22.87 -11.40
C GLY A 90 20.57 22.48 -10.10
N LYS A 91 19.28 22.19 -10.17
CA LYS A 91 18.46 21.77 -9.03
C LYS A 91 18.20 20.27 -9.05
N THR A 92 18.32 19.60 -7.91
CA THR A 92 17.95 18.20 -7.78
C THR A 92 16.43 18.05 -7.94
N VAL A 93 16.01 17.34 -8.98
CA VAL A 93 14.59 17.07 -9.28
C VAL A 93 14.18 15.64 -8.93
N ARG A 94 15.14 14.73 -8.79
CA ARG A 94 14.94 13.36 -8.31
C ARG A 94 16.13 12.97 -7.43
N HIS A 95 15.88 12.30 -6.32
CA HIS A 95 16.92 11.78 -5.44
C HIS A 95 16.56 10.38 -4.95
N TYR A 96 17.48 9.45 -5.12
CA TYR A 96 17.30 8.05 -4.72
C TYR A 96 18.56 7.48 -4.10
N TRP A 97 18.38 6.45 -3.30
CA TRP A 97 19.44 5.56 -2.86
C TRP A 97 19.32 4.26 -3.67
N ALA A 98 20.31 4.00 -4.52
CA ALA A 98 20.35 2.83 -5.38
C ALA A 98 21.57 1.96 -5.06
N ARG A 99 21.41 0.65 -5.10
CA ARG A 99 22.55 -0.23 -5.08
C ARG A 99 22.99 -0.53 -6.50
N LEU A 100 23.87 0.31 -7.01
CA LEU A 100 24.38 0.17 -8.37
C LEU A 100 25.33 -1.02 -8.46
N ALA A 101 25.19 -1.83 -9.50
CA ALA A 101 26.19 -2.83 -9.90
C ALA A 101 27.50 -2.12 -10.24
N GLN A 102 28.63 -2.72 -9.86
CA GLN A 102 29.94 -2.13 -10.09
C GLN A 102 30.54 -2.51 -11.46
N ASN A 103 29.92 -3.47 -12.14
CA ASN A 103 30.21 -3.94 -13.49
C ASN A 103 29.01 -4.72 -14.06
N GLU A 104 29.05 -5.07 -15.35
CA GLU A 104 27.96 -5.78 -16.02
C GLU A 104 27.62 -7.15 -15.40
N GLN A 105 28.60 -7.86 -14.85
CA GLN A 105 28.39 -9.20 -14.28
C GLN A 105 27.59 -9.18 -12.97
N GLU A 106 27.57 -8.05 -12.29
CA GLU A 106 26.83 -7.87 -11.04
C GLU A 106 25.39 -7.42 -11.24
N VAL A 107 24.98 -7.10 -12.47
CA VAL A 107 23.63 -6.61 -12.74
C VAL A 107 22.61 -7.73 -12.57
N ASN A 108 21.70 -7.56 -11.63
CA ASN A 108 20.59 -8.50 -11.41
C ASN A 108 19.31 -8.07 -12.17
N TRP A 109 19.05 -6.77 -12.24
CA TRP A 109 17.92 -6.18 -12.95
C TRP A 109 18.17 -4.67 -13.17
N TYR A 110 17.32 -4.04 -13.97
CA TYR A 110 17.40 -2.61 -14.22
C TYR A 110 16.22 -1.88 -13.60
N ALA A 111 16.51 -0.87 -12.76
CA ALA A 111 15.54 0.14 -12.36
C ALA A 111 15.42 1.21 -13.46
N SER A 112 14.31 1.91 -13.49
CA SER A 112 14.10 2.98 -14.46
C SER A 112 13.42 4.20 -13.88
N LEU A 113 13.78 5.38 -14.41
CA LEU A 113 13.06 6.63 -14.21
C LEU A 113 12.59 7.15 -15.56
N SER A 114 11.34 7.60 -15.65
CA SER A 114 10.86 8.29 -16.85
C SER A 114 11.56 9.63 -17.02
N LEU A 115 11.98 9.91 -18.24
CA LEU A 115 12.58 11.18 -18.68
C LEU A 115 11.59 12.05 -19.47
N GLU A 116 10.33 11.65 -19.63
CA GLU A 116 9.31 12.37 -20.42
C GLU A 116 9.20 13.87 -20.07
N ASP A 117 9.28 14.22 -18.76
CA ASP A 117 9.20 15.61 -18.30
C ASP A 117 10.37 16.48 -18.79
N PHE A 118 11.43 15.85 -19.30
CA PHE A 118 12.69 16.48 -19.67
C PHE A 118 13.06 16.30 -21.15
N GLU A 119 12.15 15.82 -21.99
CA GLU A 119 12.41 15.61 -23.42
C GLU A 119 13.01 16.87 -24.07
N GLY A 120 14.12 16.69 -24.80
CA GLY A 120 14.86 17.77 -25.47
C GLY A 120 15.64 18.72 -24.54
N LYS A 121 15.53 18.53 -23.22
CA LYS A 121 16.23 19.35 -22.21
C LYS A 121 17.57 18.71 -21.81
N GLU A 122 18.47 19.54 -21.29
CA GLU A 122 19.72 19.07 -20.70
C GLU A 122 19.50 18.71 -19.23
N VAL A 123 19.90 17.51 -18.85
CA VAL A 123 19.86 17.02 -17.45
C VAL A 123 21.20 16.44 -17.06
N THR A 124 21.48 16.44 -15.75
CA THR A 124 22.69 15.88 -15.18
C THR A 124 22.35 14.73 -14.25
N VAL A 125 22.91 13.53 -14.48
CA VAL A 125 22.91 12.44 -13.50
C VAL A 125 24.19 12.52 -12.67
N ARG A 126 24.03 12.37 -11.35
CA ARG A 126 25.14 12.41 -10.39
C ARG A 126 25.02 11.25 -9.43
N SER A 127 26.13 10.59 -9.12
CA SER A 127 26.18 9.54 -8.13
C SER A 127 27.46 9.62 -7.29
N TRP A 128 27.39 9.12 -6.08
CA TRP A 128 28.54 8.92 -5.20
C TRP A 128 28.62 7.45 -4.81
N ARG A 129 29.81 6.98 -4.47
CA ARG A 129 30.02 5.59 -4.01
C ARG A 129 29.75 4.53 -5.09
N SER A 130 29.86 4.88 -6.35
CA SER A 130 29.85 3.96 -7.48
C SER A 130 31.26 3.87 -8.07
N THR A 131 31.58 2.77 -8.73
CA THR A 131 32.75 2.72 -9.62
C THR A 131 32.46 3.48 -10.90
N GLU A 132 33.49 3.91 -11.62
CA GLU A 132 33.33 4.51 -12.95
C GLU A 132 32.60 3.55 -13.90
N ALA A 133 33.03 2.28 -13.93
CA ALA A 133 32.41 1.24 -14.76
C ALA A 133 30.92 1.03 -14.42
N GLY A 134 30.55 1.02 -13.13
CA GLY A 134 29.14 0.91 -12.70
C GLY A 134 28.33 2.15 -13.06
N PHE A 135 28.92 3.34 -12.94
CA PHE A 135 28.26 4.59 -13.32
C PHE A 135 28.03 4.69 -14.82
N ASP A 136 28.97 4.18 -15.65
CA ASP A 136 28.83 4.17 -17.11
C ASP A 136 27.72 3.27 -17.63
N LEU A 137 27.26 2.31 -16.82
CA LEU A 137 26.07 1.50 -17.12
C LEU A 137 24.75 2.25 -16.96
N ILE A 138 24.74 3.43 -16.31
CA ILE A 138 23.57 4.29 -16.25
C ILE A 138 23.40 4.97 -17.60
N GLN A 139 22.31 4.70 -18.34
CA GLN A 139 22.12 5.20 -19.69
C GLN A 139 20.68 5.54 -19.98
N GLN A 140 20.47 6.39 -21.00
CA GLN A 140 19.16 6.61 -21.59
C GLN A 140 18.77 5.40 -22.45
N SER A 141 17.48 5.02 -22.42
CA SER A 141 16.93 3.95 -23.24
C SER A 141 15.47 4.22 -23.60
N ASN A 142 15.00 3.74 -24.76
CA ASN A 142 13.57 3.72 -25.08
C ASN A 142 12.85 2.49 -24.51
N SER A 143 13.59 1.56 -23.94
CA SER A 143 13.07 0.36 -23.30
C SER A 143 13.83 0.07 -22.03
N ILE A 144 13.19 -0.63 -21.09
CA ILE A 144 13.86 -1.10 -19.86
C ILE A 144 14.44 -2.48 -20.16
N PRO A 145 15.77 -2.71 -20.02
CA PRO A 145 16.33 -4.02 -20.29
C PRO A 145 15.64 -5.12 -19.49
N GLY A 146 15.14 -6.16 -20.19
CA GLY A 146 14.37 -7.25 -19.60
C GLY A 146 12.86 -7.00 -19.50
N GLU A 147 12.33 -5.87 -20.00
CA GLU A 147 10.89 -5.55 -19.91
C GLU A 147 9.99 -6.55 -20.66
N GLU A 148 10.53 -7.25 -21.67
CA GLU A 148 9.82 -8.31 -22.38
C GLU A 148 9.44 -9.50 -21.49
N HIS A 149 10.04 -9.59 -20.30
CA HIS A 149 9.77 -10.62 -19.27
C HIS A 149 8.87 -10.12 -18.14
N PHE A 150 8.60 -8.82 -18.06
CA PHE A 150 7.76 -8.27 -16.99
C PHE A 150 6.36 -8.85 -17.04
N HIS A 151 5.83 -9.18 -15.86
CA HIS A 151 4.55 -9.84 -15.63
C HIS A 151 4.43 -11.27 -16.23
N LYS A 152 5.52 -11.81 -16.83
CA LYS A 152 5.58 -13.17 -17.38
C LYS A 152 6.32 -14.15 -16.49
N GLU A 153 6.92 -13.69 -15.42
CA GLU A 153 7.68 -14.52 -14.49
C GLU A 153 6.79 -15.61 -13.88
N ALA A 154 7.36 -16.82 -13.70
CA ALA A 154 6.61 -17.99 -13.25
C ALA A 154 5.99 -17.84 -11.84
N PHE A 155 6.56 -16.95 -11.03
CA PHE A 155 6.12 -16.64 -9.66
C PHE A 155 5.27 -15.37 -9.57
N ARG A 156 5.06 -14.62 -10.67
CA ARG A 156 4.25 -13.40 -10.70
C ARG A 156 2.78 -13.71 -10.46
N PRO A 157 2.09 -13.01 -9.55
CA PRO A 157 0.64 -13.05 -9.46
C PRO A 157 0.00 -12.79 -10.82
N LYS A 158 -1.06 -13.52 -11.14
CA LYS A 158 -1.72 -13.42 -12.44
C LYS A 158 -2.95 -12.52 -12.43
N PHE A 159 -3.53 -12.27 -11.26
CA PHE A 159 -4.69 -11.37 -11.13
C PHE A 159 -4.64 -10.43 -9.92
N HIS A 160 -3.60 -10.51 -9.08
CA HIS A 160 -3.30 -9.47 -8.09
C HIS A 160 -2.33 -8.47 -8.65
N PHE A 161 -2.54 -7.19 -8.36
CA PHE A 161 -1.69 -6.12 -8.84
C PHE A 161 -0.27 -6.22 -8.30
N THR A 162 0.70 -6.04 -9.20
CA THR A 162 2.12 -5.84 -8.90
C THR A 162 2.69 -4.79 -9.85
N GLN A 163 3.64 -4.00 -9.38
CA GLN A 163 4.41 -3.09 -10.23
C GLN A 163 5.42 -3.85 -11.12
N LYS A 164 5.89 -3.20 -12.17
CA LYS A 164 6.88 -3.80 -13.10
C LYS A 164 8.15 -4.23 -12.37
N THR A 165 8.78 -3.33 -11.62
CA THR A 165 10.03 -3.55 -10.87
C THR A 165 10.03 -2.81 -9.54
N GLY A 166 11.02 -3.09 -8.67
CA GLY A 166 11.16 -2.40 -7.40
C GLY A 166 10.26 -2.94 -6.30
N PHE A 167 9.92 -2.12 -5.32
CA PHE A 167 9.11 -2.50 -4.16
C PHE A 167 7.80 -1.73 -4.11
N ASN A 168 6.72 -2.39 -3.72
CA ASN A 168 5.48 -1.73 -3.32
C ASN A 168 5.11 -2.06 -1.87
N ASN A 169 4.44 -1.12 -1.21
CA ASN A 169 3.76 -1.31 0.06
C ASN A 169 2.38 -0.65 0.04
N ASP A 170 2.10 0.36 0.82
CA ASP A 170 0.75 0.91 1.01
C ASP A 170 0.10 1.37 -0.31
N PRO A 171 -1.14 0.98 -0.62
CA PRO A 171 -1.94 1.67 -1.62
C PRO A 171 -2.17 3.12 -1.20
N ASN A 172 -2.21 4.05 -2.16
CA ASN A 172 -2.34 5.48 -1.94
C ASN A 172 -3.23 6.14 -2.97
N GLY A 173 -3.75 7.32 -2.67
CA GLY A 173 -4.32 8.24 -3.64
C GLY A 173 -5.46 7.71 -4.50
N MET A 174 -6.10 6.64 -4.07
CA MET A 174 -7.07 5.86 -4.85
C MET A 174 -8.31 6.69 -5.15
N VAL A 175 -8.58 6.97 -6.44
CA VAL A 175 -9.69 7.82 -6.87
C VAL A 175 -10.25 7.36 -8.21
N TYR A 176 -11.57 7.45 -8.37
CA TYR A 176 -12.23 7.30 -9.67
C TYR A 176 -12.56 8.67 -10.25
N HIS A 177 -12.15 8.90 -11.48
CA HIS A 177 -12.42 10.14 -12.18
C HIS A 177 -12.62 9.90 -13.67
N ASP A 178 -13.70 10.43 -14.22
CA ASP A 178 -14.04 10.44 -15.65
C ASP A 178 -13.89 9.07 -16.36
N GLY A 179 -14.43 8.02 -15.74
CA GLY A 179 -14.37 6.65 -16.30
C GLY A 179 -13.07 5.89 -16.00
N ILE A 180 -12.13 6.50 -15.29
CA ILE A 180 -10.81 5.94 -15.01
C ILE A 180 -10.62 5.74 -13.50
N TRP A 181 -10.13 4.57 -13.14
CA TRP A 181 -9.62 4.27 -11.81
C TRP A 181 -8.15 4.68 -11.76
N HIS A 182 -7.81 5.64 -10.90
CA HIS A 182 -6.46 6.08 -10.64
C HIS A 182 -5.97 5.41 -9.38
N TYR A 183 -4.84 4.71 -9.48
CA TYR A 183 -4.28 3.91 -8.42
C TYR A 183 -2.82 4.28 -8.18
N PHE A 184 -2.49 4.62 -6.95
CA PHE A 184 -1.14 4.93 -6.53
C PHE A 184 -0.70 3.99 -5.42
N TRP A 185 0.59 3.92 -5.20
CA TRP A 185 1.16 3.11 -4.11
C TRP A 185 2.51 3.65 -3.66
N GLN A 186 2.88 3.33 -2.43
CA GLN A 186 4.24 3.55 -1.95
C GLN A 186 5.20 2.69 -2.79
N HIS A 187 6.11 3.33 -3.49
CA HIS A 187 7.02 2.68 -4.42
C HIS A 187 8.48 3.00 -4.11
N ASN A 188 9.33 1.97 -4.10
CA ASN A 188 10.76 2.13 -4.20
C ASN A 188 11.23 1.65 -5.58
N PRO A 189 11.50 2.53 -6.54
CA PRO A 189 11.89 2.13 -7.89
C PRO A 189 13.30 1.54 -7.97
N MET A 190 14.15 1.78 -6.96
CA MET A 190 15.57 1.43 -6.99
C MET A 190 15.94 0.20 -6.17
N LYS A 191 15.00 -0.37 -5.39
CA LYS A 191 15.24 -1.52 -4.52
C LYS A 191 13.98 -2.36 -4.37
N LYS A 192 14.15 -3.57 -3.85
CA LYS A 192 13.06 -4.48 -3.49
C LYS A 192 12.66 -4.41 -2.01
N THR A 193 13.01 -3.34 -1.34
CA THR A 193 12.74 -3.09 0.09
C THR A 193 12.21 -1.67 0.29
N MET A 194 11.65 -1.40 1.46
CA MET A 194 11.20 -0.06 1.84
C MET A 194 12.32 0.99 1.69
N GLY A 195 11.94 2.22 1.44
CA GLY A 195 12.82 3.37 1.24
C GLY A 195 12.54 4.08 -0.07
N ASN A 196 13.15 5.24 -0.31
CA ASN A 196 12.95 6.06 -1.51
C ASN A 196 11.48 6.35 -1.82
N GLN A 197 10.62 6.48 -0.80
CA GLN A 197 9.17 6.54 -0.96
C GLN A 197 8.76 7.54 -2.04
N THR A 198 8.30 6.95 -3.12
CA THR A 198 7.75 7.57 -4.32
C THR A 198 6.31 7.11 -4.42
N TRP A 199 5.44 7.88 -5.02
CA TRP A 199 4.14 7.33 -5.41
C TRP A 199 4.22 6.78 -6.82
N GLY A 200 4.18 5.44 -6.94
CA GLY A 200 3.91 4.75 -8.19
C GLY A 200 2.50 5.09 -8.68
N TYR A 201 2.22 4.89 -9.96
CA TYR A 201 0.93 5.26 -10.53
C TYR A 201 0.51 4.30 -11.64
N ALA A 202 -0.76 3.91 -11.62
CA ALA A 202 -1.39 3.13 -12.66
C ALA A 202 -2.85 3.56 -12.85
N THR A 203 -3.42 3.26 -14.02
CA THR A 203 -4.82 3.48 -14.34
C THR A 203 -5.48 2.22 -14.85
N SER A 204 -6.80 2.13 -14.65
CA SER A 204 -7.65 1.05 -15.16
C SER A 204 -9.03 1.58 -15.52
N THR A 205 -9.72 0.95 -16.46
CA THR A 205 -11.12 1.19 -16.75
C THR A 205 -12.05 0.17 -16.09
N ASP A 206 -11.51 -0.91 -15.54
CA ASP A 206 -12.27 -2.08 -15.07
C ASP A 206 -11.79 -2.67 -13.73
N LEU A 207 -10.83 -2.03 -13.04
CA LEU A 207 -10.21 -2.52 -11.79
C LEU A 207 -9.39 -3.82 -11.92
N LEU A 208 -9.31 -4.40 -13.10
CA LEU A 208 -8.59 -5.64 -13.38
C LEU A 208 -7.31 -5.39 -14.18
N HIS A 209 -7.44 -4.70 -15.32
CA HIS A 209 -6.36 -4.46 -16.25
C HIS A 209 -5.74 -3.08 -15.99
N TRP A 210 -4.51 -3.07 -15.52
CA TRP A 210 -3.80 -1.86 -15.09
C TRP A 210 -2.68 -1.47 -16.04
N ILE A 211 -2.64 -0.20 -16.40
CA ILE A 211 -1.56 0.42 -17.17
C ILE A 211 -0.70 1.22 -16.19
N GLN A 212 0.53 0.77 -15.96
CA GLN A 212 1.49 1.49 -15.12
C GLN A 212 2.13 2.64 -15.88
N HIS A 213 2.07 3.84 -15.31
CA HIS A 213 2.63 5.09 -15.80
C HIS A 213 3.94 5.45 -15.08
N LYS A 214 4.52 6.59 -15.43
CA LYS A 214 5.55 7.23 -14.61
C LYS A 214 4.98 7.52 -13.21
N GLY A 215 5.84 7.51 -12.18
CA GLY A 215 5.40 7.85 -10.83
C GLY A 215 4.81 9.27 -10.75
N ALA A 216 3.90 9.47 -9.81
CA ALA A 216 3.23 10.76 -9.62
C ALA A 216 4.00 11.72 -8.68
N LEU A 217 4.53 11.19 -7.57
CA LEU A 217 5.28 11.97 -6.57
C LEU A 217 6.66 11.38 -6.37
N PHE A 218 7.67 12.22 -6.26
CA PHE A 218 9.07 11.81 -6.21
C PHE A 218 9.81 12.48 -5.06
N PRO A 219 10.76 11.80 -4.39
CA PRO A 219 11.70 12.44 -3.50
C PRO A 219 12.58 13.42 -4.29
N TYR A 220 12.75 14.61 -3.74
CA TYR A 220 13.55 15.69 -4.29
C TYR A 220 14.42 16.27 -3.18
N THR A 221 15.39 17.10 -3.51
CA THR A 221 16.39 17.56 -2.54
C THR A 221 17.32 16.44 -2.05
N ASN A 222 18.05 16.63 -0.99
CA ASN A 222 19.16 15.75 -0.58
C ASN A 222 18.76 14.47 0.19
N GLY A 223 17.59 13.90 -0.11
CA GLY A 223 17.21 12.55 0.35
C GLY A 223 16.43 12.48 1.66
N ASP A 224 15.97 13.61 2.18
CA ASP A 224 15.21 13.68 3.44
C ASP A 224 13.72 13.95 3.23
N HIS A 225 13.25 14.08 1.98
CA HIS A 225 11.87 14.40 1.63
C HIS A 225 11.18 13.20 0.98
N TYR A 226 10.85 12.20 1.76
CA TYR A 226 10.09 11.04 1.30
C TYR A 226 8.61 11.37 1.23
N MET A 227 7.92 10.78 0.23
CA MET A 227 6.49 10.91 0.00
C MET A 227 5.78 9.75 0.67
N PHE A 228 5.42 9.92 1.96
CA PHE A 228 4.69 8.90 2.72
C PHE A 228 3.23 8.81 2.27
N SER A 229 2.51 7.87 2.86
CA SER A 229 1.15 7.51 2.47
C SER A 229 0.16 8.67 2.60
N GLY A 230 -0.96 8.51 1.95
CA GLY A 230 -2.05 9.48 1.91
C GLY A 230 -3.09 9.10 0.87
N CYS A 231 -4.06 9.97 0.63
CA CYS A 231 -5.23 9.70 -0.18
C CYS A 231 -5.36 10.59 -1.42
N GLY A 232 -6.35 10.29 -2.26
CA GLY A 232 -6.78 11.12 -3.38
C GLY A 232 -8.26 11.43 -3.30
N THR A 233 -8.68 12.57 -3.86
CA THR A 233 -10.08 12.94 -4.04
C THR A 233 -10.25 13.79 -5.30
N VAL A 234 -11.50 14.05 -5.70
CA VAL A 234 -11.84 14.95 -6.81
C VAL A 234 -12.51 16.21 -6.27
N ASP A 235 -11.91 17.37 -6.53
CA ASP A 235 -12.51 18.67 -6.21
C ASP A 235 -13.54 19.07 -7.28
N LYS A 236 -14.75 18.52 -7.17
CA LYS A 236 -15.84 18.73 -8.14
C LYS A 236 -16.29 20.18 -8.26
N GLN A 237 -16.13 20.96 -7.20
CA GLN A 237 -16.63 22.31 -7.09
C GLN A 237 -15.52 23.37 -7.20
N ASN A 238 -14.29 22.94 -7.47
CA ASN A 238 -13.12 23.83 -7.50
C ASN A 238 -12.96 24.67 -6.23
N THR A 239 -13.18 24.05 -5.08
CA THR A 239 -13.07 24.71 -3.78
C THR A 239 -11.64 25.14 -3.49
N ALA A 240 -10.66 24.35 -3.95
CA ALA A 240 -9.25 24.64 -3.81
C ALA A 240 -8.71 25.61 -4.88
N GLY A 241 -9.48 25.91 -5.93
CA GLY A 241 -9.03 26.78 -7.01
C GLY A 241 -7.92 26.17 -7.89
N PHE A 242 -7.79 24.84 -7.93
CA PHE A 242 -6.84 24.14 -8.79
C PHE A 242 -7.39 23.83 -10.19
N GLY A 243 -8.67 24.02 -10.39
CA GLY A 243 -9.42 23.70 -11.59
C GLY A 243 -10.63 22.82 -11.26
N GLU A 244 -11.65 22.90 -12.09
CA GLU A 244 -12.88 22.11 -11.93
C GLU A 244 -12.56 20.61 -12.13
N ASN A 245 -13.06 19.77 -11.23
CA ASN A 245 -12.78 18.33 -11.20
C ASN A 245 -11.28 17.97 -11.08
N ALA A 246 -10.46 18.83 -10.49
CA ALA A 246 -9.07 18.50 -10.24
C ALA A 246 -8.95 17.24 -9.36
N ILE A 247 -8.06 16.32 -9.74
CA ILE A 247 -7.64 15.23 -8.86
C ILE A 247 -6.65 15.81 -7.86
N VAL A 248 -6.94 15.71 -6.58
CA VAL A 248 -6.11 16.25 -5.50
C VAL A 248 -5.56 15.10 -4.66
N LEU A 249 -4.25 15.01 -4.56
CA LEU A 249 -3.53 14.03 -3.76
C LEU A 249 -3.05 14.69 -2.47
N PHE A 250 -3.33 14.07 -1.34
CA PHE A 250 -2.84 14.46 -0.03
C PHE A 250 -1.81 13.44 0.43
N PHE A 251 -0.66 13.89 0.88
CA PHE A 251 0.44 13.01 1.27
C PHE A 251 1.28 13.64 2.39
N THR A 252 1.93 12.79 3.16
CA THR A 252 2.89 13.26 4.15
C THR A 252 4.27 13.39 3.52
N ASN A 253 4.85 14.59 3.56
CA ASN A 253 6.27 14.78 3.29
C ASN A 253 7.03 14.74 4.62
N THR A 254 7.90 13.76 4.78
CA THR A 254 8.56 13.44 6.05
C THR A 254 9.42 14.56 6.65
N SER A 255 9.70 15.62 5.90
CA SER A 255 10.53 16.73 6.36
C SER A 255 9.74 18.00 6.69
N VAL A 256 8.48 18.10 6.26
CA VAL A 256 7.74 19.38 6.38
C VAL A 256 6.31 19.24 6.89
N GLY A 257 5.60 18.14 6.65
CA GLY A 257 4.21 17.95 7.08
C GLY A 257 3.30 17.42 5.99
N GLU A 258 1.99 17.62 6.16
CA GLU A 258 0.98 17.22 5.20
C GLU A 258 0.99 18.17 4.00
N CYS A 259 0.94 17.58 2.81
CA CYS A 259 1.13 18.29 1.54
C CYS A 259 0.05 17.94 0.52
N ILE A 260 -0.09 18.80 -0.48
CA ILE A 260 -0.97 18.60 -1.63
C ILE A 260 -0.15 18.51 -2.93
N ALA A 261 -0.59 17.61 -3.81
CA ALA A 261 -0.34 17.68 -5.23
C ALA A 261 -1.66 17.55 -5.99
N TYR A 262 -1.75 18.12 -7.17
CA TYR A 262 -3.00 18.11 -7.94
C TYR A 262 -2.76 17.93 -9.43
N SER A 263 -3.78 17.42 -10.10
CA SER A 263 -3.84 17.30 -11.56
C SER A 263 -5.14 17.93 -12.05
N ASN A 264 -5.05 18.76 -13.07
CA ASN A 264 -6.18 19.31 -13.81
C ASN A 264 -6.20 18.87 -15.28
N ASP A 265 -5.45 17.83 -15.61
CA ASP A 265 -5.31 17.24 -16.95
C ASP A 265 -5.72 15.75 -16.99
N GLY A 266 -6.53 15.30 -16.01
CA GLY A 266 -7.01 13.94 -15.92
C GLY A 266 -5.95 12.93 -15.46
N GLY A 267 -5.00 13.35 -14.63
CA GLY A 267 -3.96 12.47 -14.07
C GLY A 267 -2.72 12.28 -14.95
N LYS A 268 -2.59 13.02 -16.07
CA LYS A 268 -1.41 12.94 -16.92
C LYS A 268 -0.18 13.55 -16.27
N SER A 269 -0.38 14.61 -15.47
CA SER A 269 0.67 15.23 -14.67
C SER A 269 0.16 15.64 -13.30
N PHE A 270 1.06 15.66 -12.31
CA PHE A 270 0.76 16.11 -10.94
C PHE A 270 1.71 17.23 -10.54
N GLN A 271 1.15 18.36 -10.11
CA GLN A 271 1.88 19.52 -9.65
C GLN A 271 1.78 19.61 -8.13
N ARG A 272 2.90 19.84 -7.45
CA ARG A 272 2.89 20.12 -6.01
C ARG A 272 2.40 21.55 -5.77
N TYR A 273 1.54 21.70 -4.77
CA TYR A 273 1.09 23.02 -4.34
C TYR A 273 2.29 23.84 -3.84
N GLU A 274 2.43 25.06 -4.33
CA GLU A 274 3.61 25.90 -4.07
C GLU A 274 3.78 26.31 -2.61
N ASN A 275 2.66 26.42 -1.87
CA ASN A 275 2.64 26.79 -0.46
C ASN A 275 2.53 25.57 0.48
N ASN A 276 2.97 24.37 0.03
CA ASN A 276 3.13 23.23 0.94
C ASN A 276 4.15 23.54 2.06
N PRO A 277 3.99 22.98 3.27
CA PRO A 277 2.91 22.08 3.70
C PRO A 277 1.63 22.84 4.06
N ILE A 278 0.48 22.13 3.98
CA ILE A 278 -0.83 22.62 4.40
C ILE A 278 -1.08 22.42 5.90
N ILE A 279 -0.40 21.45 6.51
CA ILE A 279 -0.30 21.26 7.97
C ILE A 279 1.17 21.00 8.27
N THR A 280 1.76 21.85 9.11
CA THR A 280 3.17 21.70 9.55
C THR A 280 3.27 20.74 10.73
N PHE A 281 4.45 20.18 10.93
CA PHE A 281 4.75 19.41 12.14
C PHE A 281 4.80 20.32 13.38
N ASP A 282 4.16 19.85 14.45
CA ASP A 282 4.07 20.61 15.70
C ASP A 282 5.33 20.51 16.56
N LYS A 283 6.23 19.57 16.27
CA LYS A 283 7.45 19.31 17.05
C LYS A 283 8.72 19.60 16.27
N HIS A 284 9.74 20.04 17.02
CA HIS A 284 11.07 20.28 16.52
C HIS A 284 12.07 19.48 17.37
N ASP A 285 13.09 18.93 16.75
CA ASP A 285 14.19 18.31 17.47
C ASP A 285 15.05 19.36 18.24
N THR A 286 16.02 18.88 18.98
CA THR A 286 16.91 19.77 19.77
C THR A 286 17.74 20.74 18.93
N SER A 287 17.82 20.52 17.61
CA SER A 287 18.47 21.44 16.65
C SER A 287 17.48 22.47 16.07
N GLY A 288 16.20 22.40 16.44
CA GLY A 288 15.12 23.23 15.88
C GLY A 288 14.60 22.73 14.53
N LYS A 289 15.00 21.51 14.08
CA LYS A 289 14.48 20.90 12.85
C LYS A 289 13.12 20.28 13.11
N PRO A 290 12.09 20.57 12.28
CA PRO A 290 10.80 19.90 12.39
C PRO A 290 10.96 18.40 12.26
N PHE A 291 10.29 17.64 13.10
CA PHE A 291 10.22 16.20 12.92
C PHE A 291 8.79 15.70 12.99
N HIS A 292 8.53 14.64 12.24
CA HIS A 292 7.19 14.15 11.98
C HIS A 292 6.74 13.12 13.01
N VAL A 293 5.57 13.35 13.56
CA VAL A 293 4.86 12.41 14.42
C VAL A 293 3.45 12.09 13.92
N GLY A 294 2.90 12.87 12.98
CA GLY A 294 1.64 12.60 12.27
C GLY A 294 1.89 12.12 10.84
N ARG A 295 0.96 11.36 10.22
CA ARG A 295 1.04 10.90 8.85
C ARG A 295 -0.27 10.32 8.32
N ASP A 296 -0.26 9.93 7.03
CA ASP A 296 -1.29 9.17 6.35
C ASP A 296 -2.64 9.91 6.30
N PRO A 297 -2.69 11.14 5.72
CA PRO A 297 -3.91 11.93 5.67
C PRO A 297 -4.98 11.22 4.83
N LYS A 298 -6.21 11.12 5.38
CA LYS A 298 -7.42 10.75 4.67
C LYS A 298 -8.33 11.96 4.57
N VAL A 299 -8.71 12.34 3.35
CA VAL A 299 -9.59 13.48 3.09
C VAL A 299 -10.89 13.01 2.46
N ILE A 300 -12.00 13.53 2.96
CA ILE A 300 -13.35 13.28 2.44
C ILE A 300 -14.14 14.59 2.33
N TRP A 301 -15.12 14.60 1.46
CA TRP A 301 -16.16 15.63 1.44
C TRP A 301 -17.28 15.27 2.39
N TYR A 302 -17.55 16.13 3.38
CA TYR A 302 -18.73 16.03 4.25
C TYR A 302 -19.83 16.94 3.69
N ALA A 303 -20.81 16.32 3.02
CA ALA A 303 -21.99 17.04 2.52
C ALA A 303 -22.99 17.29 3.67
N TYR A 304 -23.49 18.50 3.76
CA TYR A 304 -24.50 18.86 4.77
C TYR A 304 -25.87 18.24 4.45
N ASP A 305 -26.51 17.78 5.49
CA ASP A 305 -27.94 17.50 5.46
C ASP A 305 -28.75 18.67 6.12
N ALA A 306 -30.06 18.52 6.22
CA ALA A 306 -30.93 19.57 6.74
C ALA A 306 -30.72 19.90 8.24
N ALA A 307 -30.09 19.01 8.99
CA ALA A 307 -29.83 19.16 10.43
C ALA A 307 -28.46 19.79 10.71
N ASP A 308 -27.56 19.80 9.73
CA ASP A 308 -26.18 20.26 9.91
C ASP A 308 -26.09 21.79 10.02
N THR A 309 -25.13 22.23 10.84
CA THR A 309 -24.74 23.65 10.92
C THR A 309 -23.47 23.86 10.11
N PRO A 310 -23.53 24.65 9.02
CA PRO A 310 -22.34 24.94 8.21
C PRO A 310 -21.22 25.59 9.02
N LEU A 311 -19.97 25.27 8.68
CA LEU A 311 -18.78 25.88 9.31
C LEU A 311 -18.78 27.41 9.19
N ASN A 312 -19.17 27.91 8.01
CA ASN A 312 -19.24 29.33 7.67
C ASN A 312 -20.08 29.53 6.40
N GLU A 313 -20.19 30.79 5.94
CA GLU A 313 -20.94 31.15 4.73
C GLU A 313 -20.41 30.45 3.46
N THR A 314 -19.08 30.25 3.35
CA THR A 314 -18.47 29.56 2.21
C THR A 314 -18.86 28.09 2.19
N ALA A 315 -18.78 27.41 3.34
CA ALA A 315 -19.21 26.02 3.48
C ALA A 315 -20.71 25.86 3.20
N ALA A 316 -21.53 26.81 3.68
CA ALA A 316 -22.97 26.84 3.37
C ALA A 316 -23.23 26.96 1.86
N LYS A 317 -22.48 27.81 1.16
CA LYS A 317 -22.58 27.99 -0.30
C LYS A 317 -22.23 26.73 -1.06
N PHE A 318 -21.20 25.99 -0.64
CA PHE A 318 -20.80 24.73 -1.27
C PHE A 318 -21.65 23.52 -0.82
N GLY A 319 -22.47 23.66 0.23
CA GLY A 319 -23.29 22.59 0.78
C GLY A 319 -22.49 21.52 1.52
N GLY A 320 -21.30 21.87 2.04
CA GLY A 320 -20.44 20.93 2.75
C GLY A 320 -19.06 21.53 3.06
N HIS A 321 -18.18 20.69 3.56
CA HIS A 321 -16.79 21.03 3.81
C HIS A 321 -15.89 19.79 3.70
N TRP A 322 -14.59 20.04 3.61
CA TRP A 322 -13.58 18.99 3.61
C TRP A 322 -13.22 18.59 5.04
N VAL A 323 -13.10 17.29 5.27
CA VAL A 323 -12.60 16.72 6.51
C VAL A 323 -11.31 15.99 6.21
N MET A 324 -10.27 16.23 7.00
CA MET A 324 -9.03 15.47 6.97
C MET A 324 -8.85 14.74 8.29
N LEU A 325 -8.52 13.45 8.21
CA LEU A 325 -8.15 12.60 9.32
C LEU A 325 -6.68 12.23 9.19
N VAL A 326 -5.86 12.57 10.21
CA VAL A 326 -4.41 12.33 10.22
C VAL A 326 -4.07 11.47 11.42
N TYR A 327 -3.32 10.39 11.22
CA TYR A 327 -2.75 9.61 12.32
C TYR A 327 -1.70 10.42 13.08
N ASP A 328 -1.76 10.44 14.40
CA ASP A 328 -0.83 11.14 15.27
C ASP A 328 -0.41 10.26 16.46
N PHE A 329 0.88 10.25 16.75
CA PHE A 329 1.45 9.58 17.93
C PHE A 329 2.41 10.49 18.72
N THR A 330 2.18 11.80 18.63
CA THR A 330 2.96 12.85 19.30
C THR A 330 3.11 12.62 20.81
N ASN A 331 2.09 12.04 21.44
CA ASN A 331 2.04 11.79 22.87
C ASN A 331 2.43 10.34 23.26
N GLY A 332 3.19 9.65 22.38
CA GLY A 332 3.59 8.26 22.56
C GLY A 332 2.60 7.28 21.92
N LYS A 333 3.05 6.04 21.70
CA LYS A 333 2.23 5.00 21.03
C LYS A 333 0.99 4.60 21.82
N GLU A 334 1.03 4.73 23.13
CA GLU A 334 -0.11 4.46 24.04
C GLU A 334 -1.22 5.51 23.91
N ASN A 335 -0.89 6.70 23.41
CA ASN A 335 -1.80 7.83 23.21
C ASN A 335 -1.99 8.18 21.74
N GLN A 336 -1.77 7.22 20.85
CA GLN A 336 -1.99 7.41 19.43
C GLN A 336 -3.45 7.73 19.11
N SER A 337 -3.66 8.61 18.13
CA SER A 337 -4.99 9.09 17.76
C SER A 337 -5.12 9.37 16.27
N GLY A 338 -6.36 9.47 15.81
CA GLY A 338 -6.73 10.16 14.57
C GLY A 338 -7.12 11.59 14.90
N ARG A 339 -6.45 12.58 14.29
CA ARG A 339 -6.79 13.99 14.41
C ARG A 339 -7.70 14.42 13.28
N PHE A 340 -8.84 14.98 13.61
CA PHE A 340 -9.78 15.54 12.64
C PHE A 340 -9.54 17.01 12.43
N TYR A 341 -9.48 17.39 11.16
CA TYR A 341 -9.39 18.78 10.72
C TYR A 341 -10.49 19.07 9.73
N THR A 342 -10.93 20.34 9.65
CA THR A 342 -11.90 20.82 8.65
C THR A 342 -11.31 21.93 7.80
N SER A 343 -11.76 22.02 6.54
CA SER A 343 -11.36 23.04 5.60
C SER A 343 -12.50 23.34 4.61
N VAL A 344 -12.53 24.57 4.10
CA VAL A 344 -13.43 24.97 2.99
C VAL A 344 -12.72 25.02 1.64
N ASP A 345 -11.38 24.94 1.63
CA ASP A 345 -10.54 25.18 0.45
C ASP A 345 -9.37 24.21 0.30
N MET A 346 -9.33 23.12 1.09
CA MET A 346 -8.25 22.12 1.13
C MET A 346 -6.86 22.67 1.54
N LYS A 347 -6.70 23.97 1.69
CA LYS A 347 -5.41 24.65 1.92
C LYS A 347 -5.24 25.11 3.35
N HIS A 348 -6.32 25.52 3.97
CA HIS A 348 -6.36 26.01 5.35
C HIS A 348 -7.19 25.05 6.19
N TRP A 349 -6.56 24.46 7.19
CA TRP A 349 -7.14 23.40 8.01
C TRP A 349 -7.23 23.81 9.47
N GLU A 350 -8.37 23.56 10.09
CA GLU A 350 -8.62 23.83 11.50
C GLU A 350 -8.85 22.52 12.26
N HIS A 351 -8.06 22.28 13.32
CA HIS A 351 -8.22 21.11 14.18
C HIS A 351 -9.55 21.15 14.91
N GLN A 352 -10.26 20.03 14.93
CA GLN A 352 -11.59 19.91 15.54
C GLN A 352 -11.62 18.95 16.73
N SER A 353 -11.11 17.73 16.57
CA SER A 353 -11.17 16.67 17.58
C SER A 353 -10.08 15.63 17.42
N ASP A 354 -9.89 14.81 18.46
CA ASP A 354 -8.99 13.64 18.46
C ASP A 354 -9.77 12.38 18.80
N LEU A 355 -9.52 11.30 18.05
CA LEU A 355 -10.07 9.97 18.29
C LEU A 355 -8.94 9.01 18.71
N PHE A 356 -8.86 8.68 19.99
CA PHE A 356 -7.77 7.89 20.56
C PHE A 356 -7.88 6.39 20.28
N GLY A 357 -6.70 5.75 20.27
CA GLY A 357 -6.59 4.28 20.18
C GLY A 357 -6.65 3.73 18.77
N TYR A 358 -6.64 4.54 17.72
CA TYR A 358 -6.59 4.10 16.33
C TYR A 358 -5.18 4.20 15.76
N PHE A 359 -4.86 3.28 14.86
CA PHE A 359 -3.53 3.13 14.29
C PHE A 359 -3.47 3.77 12.89
N GLU A 360 -2.30 3.90 12.33
CA GLU A 360 -2.00 4.57 11.04
C GLU A 360 -2.89 4.14 9.86
N CYS A 361 -2.78 4.84 8.72
CA CYS A 361 -3.52 4.57 7.48
C CYS A 361 -5.03 4.50 7.74
N MET A 362 -5.57 5.49 8.46
CA MET A 362 -6.99 5.49 8.80
C MET A 362 -7.85 5.86 7.59
N GLU A 363 -9.00 5.23 7.52
CA GLU A 363 -10.06 5.48 6.55
C GLU A 363 -11.32 5.96 7.27
N LEU A 364 -12.02 6.90 6.68
CA LEU A 364 -13.33 7.38 7.13
C LEU A 364 -14.28 7.39 5.93
N PHE A 365 -15.41 6.72 6.05
CA PHE A 365 -16.41 6.65 4.98
C PHE A 365 -17.80 6.31 5.51
N LYS A 366 -18.82 6.56 4.69
CA LYS A 366 -20.22 6.31 4.99
C LYS A 366 -20.74 5.19 4.07
N LEU A 367 -21.50 4.26 4.61
CA LEU A 367 -22.11 3.15 3.86
C LEU A 367 -23.55 2.91 4.29
N PRO A 368 -24.46 2.56 3.36
CA PRO A 368 -25.80 2.13 3.69
C PRO A 368 -25.78 0.77 4.42
N VAL A 369 -26.61 0.61 5.44
CA VAL A 369 -26.82 -0.68 6.12
C VAL A 369 -27.80 -1.50 5.30
N ASP A 370 -27.45 -2.75 4.95
CA ASP A 370 -28.22 -3.65 4.09
C ASP A 370 -28.64 -3.04 2.74
N GLY A 371 -27.86 -2.07 2.24
CA GLY A 371 -28.14 -1.34 1.01
C GLY A 371 -29.25 -0.30 1.11
N ASP A 372 -29.73 0.03 2.31
CA ASP A 372 -30.73 1.07 2.53
C ASP A 372 -30.06 2.45 2.60
N GLU A 373 -30.13 3.21 1.51
CA GLU A 373 -29.57 4.57 1.41
C GLU A 373 -30.20 5.56 2.42
N THR A 374 -31.34 5.24 3.02
CA THR A 374 -31.98 6.06 4.05
C THR A 374 -31.45 5.77 5.46
N ASN A 375 -30.67 4.67 5.62
CA ASN A 375 -30.09 4.23 6.87
C ASN A 375 -28.56 4.04 6.75
N PRO A 376 -27.79 5.11 6.45
CA PRO A 376 -26.34 4.99 6.34
C PRO A 376 -25.65 5.09 7.69
N CYS A 377 -24.51 4.42 7.85
CA CYS A 377 -23.68 4.48 9.04
C CYS A 377 -22.25 4.88 8.67
N TRP A 378 -21.59 5.65 9.51
CA TRP A 378 -20.19 5.98 9.35
C TRP A 378 -19.28 4.86 9.85
N VAL A 379 -18.18 4.68 9.17
CA VAL A 379 -17.14 3.71 9.50
C VAL A 379 -15.82 4.42 9.62
N ILE A 380 -15.11 4.14 10.72
CA ILE A 380 -13.68 4.40 10.83
C ILE A 380 -12.93 3.06 10.79
N TYR A 381 -11.89 3.00 9.96
CA TYR A 381 -11.07 1.81 9.75
C TYR A 381 -9.60 2.19 9.89
N SER A 382 -8.74 1.35 10.43
CA SER A 382 -7.32 1.62 10.62
C SER A 382 -6.42 0.55 9.98
N GLY A 383 -5.17 0.90 9.71
CA GLY A 383 -4.21 0.06 9.00
C GLY A 383 -3.97 -1.31 9.62
N ASP A 384 -4.25 -1.47 10.93
CA ASP A 384 -4.20 -2.76 11.63
C ASP A 384 -5.44 -3.65 11.41
N ALA A 385 -6.27 -3.29 10.41
CA ALA A 385 -7.46 -4.03 9.97
C ALA A 385 -8.62 -4.07 10.98
N LYS A 386 -8.67 -3.10 11.89
CA LYS A 386 -9.76 -2.93 12.84
C LYS A 386 -10.64 -1.73 12.48
N TYR A 387 -11.93 -1.83 12.76
CA TYR A 387 -12.90 -0.79 12.46
C TYR A 387 -13.91 -0.60 13.60
N ALA A 388 -14.55 0.55 13.60
CA ALA A 388 -15.77 0.80 14.34
C ALA A 388 -16.82 1.44 13.44
N VAL A 389 -18.10 1.20 13.75
CA VAL A 389 -19.24 1.89 13.17
C VAL A 389 -19.74 2.94 14.17
N GLY A 390 -20.36 4.00 13.68
CA GLY A 390 -20.85 5.07 14.55
C GLY A 390 -21.41 6.27 13.78
N ASP A 391 -21.52 7.38 14.49
CA ASP A 391 -21.96 8.66 13.97
C ASP A 391 -20.79 9.61 13.74
N PHE A 392 -20.90 10.46 12.74
CA PHE A 392 -19.94 11.51 12.46
C PHE A 392 -20.66 12.80 12.06
N ASP A 393 -20.39 13.87 12.76
CA ASP A 393 -21.03 15.20 12.60
C ASP A 393 -20.23 16.18 11.72
N GLY A 394 -19.27 15.66 10.96
CA GLY A 394 -18.34 16.46 10.16
C GLY A 394 -17.11 16.97 10.93
N LYS A 395 -17.02 16.72 12.24
CA LYS A 395 -15.93 17.17 13.12
C LYS A 395 -15.47 16.10 14.10
N THR A 396 -16.40 15.28 14.58
CA THR A 396 -16.16 14.31 15.66
C THR A 396 -16.81 12.98 15.31
N PHE A 397 -16.05 11.90 15.41
CA PHE A 397 -16.57 10.55 15.27
C PHE A 397 -16.94 9.98 16.65
N THR A 398 -18.15 9.48 16.78
CA THR A 398 -18.67 8.85 18.00
C THR A 398 -18.95 7.37 17.71
N PRO A 399 -18.13 6.42 18.24
CA PRO A 399 -18.40 5.00 18.07
C PRO A 399 -19.73 4.58 18.69
N GLU A 400 -20.51 3.74 18.01
CA GLU A 400 -21.77 3.19 18.50
C GLU A 400 -21.57 2.12 19.59
N HIS A 401 -20.38 1.53 19.67
CA HIS A 401 -20.06 0.44 20.59
C HIS A 401 -18.67 0.57 21.20
N GLU A 402 -18.45 -0.06 22.35
CA GLU A 402 -17.12 -0.19 22.92
C GLU A 402 -16.24 -1.16 22.12
N GLY A 403 -14.96 -0.84 21.97
CA GLY A 403 -13.97 -1.66 21.27
C GLY A 403 -14.04 -1.52 19.76
N LYS A 404 -13.39 -2.42 19.07
CA LYS A 404 -13.29 -2.45 17.60
C LYS A 404 -13.48 -3.84 17.07
N TYR A 405 -14.11 -3.96 15.93
CA TYR A 405 -14.20 -5.20 15.17
C TYR A 405 -12.98 -5.39 14.29
N ARG A 406 -12.68 -6.64 13.95
CA ARG A 406 -11.62 -6.97 12.99
C ARG A 406 -12.23 -7.64 11.77
N LEU A 407 -11.87 -7.17 10.58
CA LEU A 407 -12.33 -7.70 9.31
C LEU A 407 -11.24 -8.49 8.59
N HIS A 408 -10.02 -7.93 8.49
CA HIS A 408 -8.92 -8.50 7.73
C HIS A 408 -7.88 -9.17 8.64
N TYR A 409 -7.29 -10.24 8.11
CA TYR A 409 -6.32 -11.09 8.80
C TYR A 409 -5.15 -11.47 7.88
N GLY A 410 -4.15 -12.13 8.44
CA GLY A 410 -3.01 -12.64 7.69
C GLY A 410 -1.95 -11.58 7.45
N THR A 411 -1.55 -11.40 6.19
CA THR A 411 -0.54 -10.46 5.73
C THR A 411 -1.11 -9.15 5.20
N TYR A 412 -2.40 -8.92 5.37
CA TYR A 412 -3.13 -7.72 4.95
C TYR A 412 -2.83 -6.53 5.88
N TYR A 413 -2.49 -5.37 5.28
CA TYR A 413 -2.13 -4.17 6.03
C TYR A 413 -2.36 -2.88 5.22
N ALA A 414 -2.44 -1.71 5.91
CA ALA A 414 -2.42 -0.36 5.36
C ALA A 414 -3.36 -0.15 4.16
N SER A 415 -4.59 -0.68 4.25
CA SER A 415 -5.55 -0.61 3.15
C SER A 415 -6.17 0.78 2.99
N GLN A 416 -6.55 1.09 1.76
CA GLN A 416 -7.31 2.30 1.42
C GLN A 416 -8.50 2.00 0.52
N THR A 417 -9.47 2.91 0.50
CA THR A 417 -10.64 2.85 -0.36
C THR A 417 -10.54 3.85 -1.51
N PHE A 418 -11.05 3.47 -2.69
CA PHE A 418 -11.23 4.42 -3.78
C PHE A 418 -12.26 5.49 -3.40
N ASP A 419 -11.84 6.76 -3.56
CA ASP A 419 -12.77 7.88 -3.49
C ASP A 419 -13.55 8.04 -4.79
N ASN A 420 -14.74 8.63 -4.70
CA ASN A 420 -15.61 8.94 -5.84
C ASN A 420 -15.99 7.74 -6.72
N ALA A 421 -15.94 6.51 -6.21
CA ALA A 421 -16.33 5.32 -6.97
C ALA A 421 -17.80 5.39 -7.44
N PRO A 422 -18.10 4.88 -8.65
CA PRO A 422 -19.47 4.89 -9.19
C PRO A 422 -20.46 4.21 -8.25
N SER A 423 -21.70 4.69 -8.23
CA SER A 423 -22.81 4.11 -7.45
C SER A 423 -22.53 4.03 -5.94
N GLY A 424 -21.64 4.86 -5.41
CA GLY A 424 -21.33 4.88 -3.98
C GLY A 424 -20.54 3.68 -3.46
N ARG A 425 -20.07 2.79 -4.35
CA ARG A 425 -19.28 1.60 -3.98
C ARG A 425 -18.05 2.01 -3.12
N LYS A 426 -17.73 1.21 -2.12
CA LYS A 426 -16.50 1.32 -1.34
C LYS A 426 -15.58 0.15 -1.67
N ILE A 427 -14.69 0.37 -2.61
CA ILE A 427 -13.73 -0.62 -3.08
C ILE A 427 -12.42 -0.39 -2.37
N GLN A 428 -11.95 -1.41 -1.66
CA GLN A 428 -10.74 -1.37 -0.85
C GLN A 428 -9.65 -2.26 -1.45
N VAL A 429 -8.40 -1.84 -1.30
CA VAL A 429 -7.20 -2.62 -1.60
C VAL A 429 -6.23 -2.45 -0.43
N GLY A 430 -5.57 -3.53 -0.03
CA GLY A 430 -4.56 -3.52 1.02
C GLY A 430 -3.20 -4.00 0.54
N TRP A 431 -2.14 -3.59 1.23
CA TRP A 431 -0.82 -4.15 1.03
C TRP A 431 -0.75 -5.56 1.62
N ASN A 432 -0.32 -6.51 0.80
CA ASN A 432 0.03 -7.85 1.27
C ASN A 432 1.52 -7.87 1.63
N THR A 433 1.81 -7.98 2.92
CA THR A 433 3.17 -7.88 3.45
C THR A 433 4.02 -9.12 3.20
N SER A 434 3.50 -10.13 2.49
CA SER A 434 4.29 -11.28 2.04
C SER A 434 5.28 -10.87 0.94
N GLN A 435 6.37 -11.63 0.81
CA GLN A 435 7.45 -11.26 -0.10
C GLN A 435 7.39 -12.05 -1.40
N ALA A 436 7.81 -11.44 -2.49
CA ALA A 436 8.01 -12.10 -3.76
C ALA A 436 9.24 -13.03 -3.75
N ALA A 437 9.38 -13.83 -4.82
CA ALA A 437 10.54 -14.68 -5.01
C ALA A 437 11.86 -13.86 -5.03
N PRO A 438 12.95 -14.36 -4.43
CA PRO A 438 14.22 -13.63 -4.35
C PRO A 438 14.77 -13.20 -5.72
N GLU A 439 14.58 -14.03 -6.75
CA GLU A 439 15.01 -13.79 -8.13
C GLU A 439 14.15 -12.75 -8.89
N ALA A 440 12.99 -12.36 -8.35
CA ALA A 440 12.12 -11.38 -8.99
C ALA A 440 12.75 -9.99 -9.06
N PRO A 441 12.51 -9.20 -10.13
CA PRO A 441 12.90 -7.80 -10.20
C PRO A 441 12.01 -6.89 -9.35
N TYR A 442 11.01 -7.44 -8.67
CA TYR A 442 10.04 -6.73 -7.84
C TYR A 442 9.85 -7.41 -6.48
N ALA A 443 9.26 -6.69 -5.53
CA ALA A 443 8.77 -7.24 -4.27
C ALA A 443 7.52 -6.47 -3.82
N GLY A 444 6.67 -7.14 -3.05
CA GLY A 444 5.36 -6.66 -2.64
C GLY A 444 4.29 -6.89 -3.71
N HIS A 445 3.06 -7.03 -3.25
CA HIS A 445 1.85 -7.12 -4.07
C HIS A 445 0.66 -6.66 -3.24
N HIS A 446 -0.42 -6.31 -3.91
CA HIS A 446 -1.64 -5.86 -3.24
C HIS A 446 -2.69 -6.97 -3.20
N SER A 447 -3.64 -6.85 -2.27
CA SER A 447 -4.82 -7.72 -2.24
C SER A 447 -5.63 -7.55 -3.51
N PHE A 448 -6.47 -8.55 -3.82
CA PHE A 448 -7.48 -8.37 -4.85
C PHE A 448 -8.47 -7.26 -4.40
N PRO A 449 -8.91 -6.37 -5.32
CA PRO A 449 -9.90 -5.35 -4.97
C PRO A 449 -11.17 -6.00 -4.42
N HIS A 450 -11.68 -5.49 -3.30
CA HIS A 450 -12.90 -6.00 -2.68
C HIS A 450 -13.82 -4.86 -2.26
N GLU A 451 -15.11 -5.13 -2.31
CA GLU A 451 -16.16 -4.18 -1.97
C GLU A 451 -16.57 -4.35 -0.51
N LEU A 452 -16.63 -3.22 0.20
CA LEU A 452 -17.08 -3.13 1.58
C LEU A 452 -18.58 -2.84 1.64
N THR A 453 -19.30 -3.56 2.49
CA THR A 453 -20.74 -3.36 2.75
C THR A 453 -21.02 -3.45 4.24
N LEU A 454 -22.11 -2.81 4.69
CA LEU A 454 -22.60 -2.92 6.07
C LEU A 454 -23.85 -3.78 6.14
N HIS A 455 -23.94 -4.62 7.15
CA HIS A 455 -25.09 -5.50 7.39
C HIS A 455 -25.54 -5.46 8.83
N GLN A 456 -26.87 -5.40 9.04
CA GLN A 456 -27.45 -5.58 10.36
C GLN A 456 -27.39 -7.06 10.74
N GLU A 457 -26.70 -7.37 11.81
CA GLU A 457 -26.62 -8.71 12.39
C GLU A 457 -27.20 -8.73 13.80
N ALA A 458 -27.38 -9.92 14.38
CA ALA A 458 -27.95 -10.05 15.74
C ALA A 458 -27.11 -9.32 16.81
N GLU A 459 -25.80 -9.19 16.58
CA GLU A 459 -24.84 -8.57 17.50
C GLU A 459 -24.56 -7.09 17.14
N GLY A 460 -25.34 -6.45 16.27
CA GLY A 460 -25.17 -5.08 15.77
C GLY A 460 -24.65 -5.02 14.33
N ILE A 461 -24.38 -3.81 13.86
CA ILE A 461 -23.92 -3.57 12.48
C ILE A 461 -22.51 -4.15 12.30
N ARG A 462 -22.30 -4.89 11.18
CA ARG A 462 -21.02 -5.49 10.81
C ARG A 462 -20.65 -5.15 9.37
N MET A 463 -19.37 -4.88 9.17
CA MET A 463 -18.79 -4.70 7.84
C MET A 463 -18.42 -6.04 7.23
N ARG A 464 -18.65 -6.18 5.93
CA ARG A 464 -18.22 -7.33 5.12
C ARG A 464 -17.34 -6.87 3.99
N ALA A 465 -16.45 -7.75 3.54
CA ALA A 465 -15.55 -7.53 2.41
C ALA A 465 -15.66 -8.69 1.43
N ASN A 466 -16.06 -8.42 0.20
CA ASN A 466 -16.18 -9.43 -0.86
C ASN A 466 -15.37 -9.00 -2.09
N PRO A 467 -14.65 -9.94 -2.75
CA PRO A 467 -14.01 -9.64 -4.02
C PRO A 467 -14.98 -9.01 -4.99
N ILE A 468 -14.54 -7.99 -5.72
CA ILE A 468 -15.39 -7.29 -6.69
C ILE A 468 -15.94 -8.25 -7.74
N GLU A 469 -17.15 -7.96 -8.24
CA GLU A 469 -17.86 -8.82 -9.20
C GLU A 469 -17.15 -8.92 -10.55
N GLU A 470 -16.32 -7.94 -10.88
CA GLU A 470 -15.50 -7.87 -12.09
C GLU A 470 -14.56 -9.08 -12.24
N ILE A 471 -14.21 -9.79 -11.16
CA ILE A 471 -13.42 -11.04 -11.22
C ILE A 471 -14.04 -12.08 -12.16
N LYS A 472 -15.37 -12.04 -12.35
CA LYS A 472 -16.07 -12.98 -13.24
C LYS A 472 -15.61 -12.90 -14.69
N GLU A 473 -15.11 -11.72 -15.13
CA GLU A 473 -14.57 -11.51 -16.47
C GLU A 473 -13.26 -12.29 -16.72
N LEU A 474 -12.60 -12.72 -15.63
CA LEU A 474 -11.40 -13.54 -15.72
C LEU A 474 -11.68 -15.03 -15.83
N ARG A 475 -12.91 -15.50 -15.64
CA ARG A 475 -13.28 -16.92 -15.61
C ARG A 475 -13.19 -17.54 -16.99
N VAL A 476 -12.48 -18.69 -17.12
CA VAL A 476 -12.28 -19.40 -18.39
C VAL A 476 -12.85 -20.81 -18.39
N ARG A 477 -12.86 -21.49 -17.26
CA ARG A 477 -13.39 -22.83 -17.09
C ARG A 477 -13.95 -23.00 -15.69
N SER A 478 -15.03 -23.78 -15.57
CA SER A 478 -15.67 -24.06 -14.28
C SER A 478 -15.72 -25.56 -14.01
N HIS A 479 -15.55 -25.90 -12.73
CA HIS A 479 -15.67 -27.24 -12.19
C HIS A 479 -16.60 -27.20 -11.00
N HIS A 480 -17.31 -28.29 -10.74
CA HIS A 480 -18.19 -28.38 -9.57
C HIS A 480 -18.22 -29.80 -9.00
N LEU A 481 -18.48 -29.87 -7.71
CA LEU A 481 -18.72 -31.08 -6.96
C LEU A 481 -19.75 -30.75 -5.87
N GLU A 482 -20.76 -31.60 -5.68
CA GLU A 482 -21.83 -31.34 -4.72
C GLU A 482 -22.35 -32.62 -4.07
N ASN A 483 -22.94 -32.44 -2.87
CA ASN A 483 -23.61 -33.49 -2.12
C ASN A 483 -22.73 -34.75 -1.87
N VAL A 484 -21.48 -34.54 -1.49
CA VAL A 484 -20.51 -35.62 -1.20
C VAL A 484 -20.23 -35.69 0.30
N GLU A 485 -20.41 -36.85 0.90
CA GLU A 485 -19.87 -37.15 2.24
C GLU A 485 -18.39 -37.47 2.12
N PHE A 486 -17.58 -36.97 3.05
CA PHE A 486 -16.16 -37.20 3.06
C PHE A 486 -15.61 -37.36 4.49
N THR A 487 -14.54 -38.15 4.58
CA THR A 487 -13.81 -38.45 5.82
C THR A 487 -12.30 -38.35 5.57
N ASP A 488 -11.50 -38.67 6.55
CA ASP A 488 -10.05 -38.82 6.40
C ASP A 488 -9.67 -39.97 5.43
N SER A 489 -10.39 -41.11 5.51
CA SER A 489 -10.15 -42.26 4.67
C SER A 489 -10.79 -42.21 3.27
N THR A 490 -11.84 -41.41 3.12
CA THR A 490 -12.58 -41.20 1.87
C THR A 490 -12.71 -39.72 1.57
N PRO A 491 -11.63 -39.05 1.16
CA PRO A 491 -11.66 -37.62 0.86
C PRO A 491 -12.47 -37.29 -0.38
N ALA A 492 -13.05 -36.10 -0.43
CA ALA A 492 -13.59 -35.56 -1.67
C ALA A 492 -12.45 -34.95 -2.49
N ILE A 493 -12.33 -35.33 -3.74
CA ILE A 493 -11.22 -34.93 -4.63
C ILE A 493 -11.80 -34.33 -5.90
N LEU A 494 -11.33 -33.13 -6.27
CA LEU A 494 -11.58 -32.47 -7.54
C LEU A 494 -10.24 -32.37 -8.32
N PRO A 495 -10.05 -33.12 -9.41
CA PRO A 495 -8.88 -32.91 -10.28
C PRO A 495 -8.88 -31.49 -10.88
N LEU A 496 -7.75 -30.82 -10.80
CA LEU A 496 -7.58 -29.45 -11.30
C LEU A 496 -6.13 -29.24 -11.73
N ASN A 497 -5.93 -28.69 -12.92
CA ASN A 497 -4.59 -28.34 -13.41
C ASN A 497 -4.51 -26.84 -13.69
N SER A 498 -4.64 -26.05 -12.65
CA SER A 498 -4.54 -24.59 -12.70
C SER A 498 -3.91 -24.06 -11.42
N ASN A 499 -3.06 -23.02 -11.53
CA ASN A 499 -2.47 -22.32 -10.39
C ASN A 499 -3.23 -21.04 -10.04
N THR A 500 -4.29 -20.70 -10.78
CA THR A 500 -5.08 -19.47 -10.61
C THR A 500 -6.57 -19.79 -10.72
N PHE A 501 -7.31 -19.60 -9.65
CA PHE A 501 -8.75 -19.85 -9.62
C PHE A 501 -9.47 -19.15 -8.47
N ASP A 502 -10.78 -19.01 -8.64
CA ASP A 502 -11.76 -18.55 -7.67
C ASP A 502 -12.58 -19.79 -7.25
N LEU A 503 -12.45 -20.20 -6.00
CA LEU A 503 -13.10 -21.37 -5.42
C LEU A 503 -14.15 -20.92 -4.41
N THR A 504 -15.35 -21.49 -4.48
CA THR A 504 -16.37 -21.38 -3.42
C THR A 504 -16.70 -22.75 -2.87
N LEU A 505 -16.63 -22.91 -1.56
CA LEU A 505 -16.87 -24.12 -0.82
C LEU A 505 -17.94 -23.89 0.25
N GLU A 506 -19.00 -24.71 0.26
CA GLU A 506 -19.97 -24.78 1.36
C GLU A 506 -20.02 -26.22 1.90
N PHE A 507 -19.95 -26.39 3.21
CA PHE A 507 -19.98 -27.68 3.86
C PHE A 507 -20.63 -27.68 5.24
N GLU A 508 -21.20 -28.81 5.61
CA GLU A 508 -21.66 -29.14 6.96
C GLU A 508 -20.54 -29.92 7.65
N PRO A 509 -19.89 -29.37 8.70
CA PRO A 509 -18.78 -30.09 9.34
C PRO A 509 -19.23 -31.30 10.16
N GLY A 510 -20.51 -31.42 10.51
CA GLY A 510 -21.04 -32.53 11.30
C GLY A 510 -20.38 -32.67 12.66
N ASP A 511 -19.98 -33.89 13.00
CA ASP A 511 -19.31 -34.26 14.28
C ASP A 511 -17.78 -34.28 14.18
N THR A 512 -17.20 -33.77 13.10
CA THR A 512 -15.77 -33.77 12.87
C THR A 512 -15.01 -32.89 13.88
N GLU A 513 -13.76 -33.24 14.12
CA GLU A 513 -12.83 -32.36 14.84
C GLU A 513 -12.34 -31.23 13.92
N GLN A 514 -12.05 -31.57 12.66
CA GLN A 514 -11.51 -30.65 11.65
C GLN A 514 -12.00 -30.98 10.24
N VAL A 515 -12.26 -29.95 9.47
CA VAL A 515 -12.36 -30.04 8.00
C VAL A 515 -11.14 -29.34 7.39
N ILE A 516 -10.47 -30.00 6.45
CA ILE A 516 -9.22 -29.53 5.83
C ILE A 516 -9.42 -29.42 4.33
N LEU A 517 -9.27 -28.21 3.80
CA LEU A 517 -9.14 -27.96 2.38
C LEU A 517 -7.66 -27.94 2.04
N ASN A 518 -7.20 -28.98 1.33
CA ASN A 518 -5.84 -29.09 0.84
C ASN A 518 -5.74 -28.60 -0.61
N ILE A 519 -4.92 -27.61 -0.83
CA ILE A 519 -4.51 -27.07 -2.12
C ILE A 519 -2.99 -27.15 -2.16
N PRO A 520 -2.34 -27.79 -3.15
CA PRO A 520 -0.89 -27.86 -3.21
C PRO A 520 -0.22 -26.50 -3.01
N GLY A 521 0.70 -26.42 -2.04
CA GLY A 521 1.34 -25.18 -1.61
C GLY A 521 0.65 -24.45 -0.46
N THR A 522 -0.56 -24.88 -0.05
CA THR A 522 -1.26 -24.38 1.13
C THR A 522 -2.31 -25.34 1.65
N HIS A 523 -2.82 -25.08 2.86
CA HIS A 523 -3.98 -25.79 3.41
C HIS A 523 -4.77 -24.87 4.34
N ILE A 524 -6.10 -25.02 4.33
CA ILE A 524 -7.02 -24.30 5.20
C ILE A 524 -7.67 -25.32 6.12
N ARG A 525 -7.49 -25.16 7.43
CA ARG A 525 -8.07 -26.04 8.46
C ARG A 525 -9.15 -25.30 9.23
N TYR A 526 -10.34 -25.83 9.18
CA TYR A 526 -11.47 -25.37 9.98
C TYR A 526 -11.62 -26.29 11.20
N LYS A 527 -11.57 -25.71 12.40
CA LYS A 527 -11.83 -26.40 13.68
C LYS A 527 -13.30 -26.32 14.02
N THR A 528 -13.97 -27.44 14.03
CA THR A 528 -15.45 -27.51 14.15
C THR A 528 -15.94 -27.02 15.50
N LYS A 529 -15.33 -27.48 16.58
CA LYS A 529 -15.74 -27.12 17.95
C LYS A 529 -15.49 -25.66 18.26
N GLU A 530 -14.33 -25.14 17.89
CA GLU A 530 -13.92 -23.76 18.11
C GLU A 530 -14.55 -22.80 17.12
N GLN A 531 -15.12 -23.28 16.03
CA GLN A 531 -15.70 -22.50 14.92
C GLN A 531 -14.74 -21.44 14.42
N MET A 532 -13.53 -21.89 13.99
CA MET A 532 -12.48 -21.01 13.54
C MET A 532 -11.61 -21.66 12.45
N ILE A 533 -10.99 -20.84 11.62
CA ILE A 533 -9.85 -21.23 10.78
C ILE A 533 -8.62 -21.27 11.69
N GLU A 534 -7.93 -22.43 11.74
CA GLU A 534 -6.81 -22.67 12.66
C GLU A 534 -5.69 -21.64 12.52
N HIS A 535 -5.36 -21.23 11.29
CA HIS A 535 -4.34 -20.25 11.05
C HIS A 535 -4.72 -18.92 11.69
N ARG A 536 -3.94 -18.47 12.68
CA ARG A 536 -4.16 -17.26 13.48
C ARG A 536 -5.51 -17.20 14.22
N GLU A 537 -6.13 -18.35 14.44
CA GLU A 537 -7.38 -18.46 15.24
C GLU A 537 -8.49 -17.52 14.74
N ILE A 538 -8.74 -17.54 13.42
CA ILE A 538 -9.68 -16.63 12.78
C ILE A 538 -11.10 -17.12 13.03
N PRO A 539 -11.96 -16.36 13.71
CA PRO A 539 -13.33 -16.77 14.01
C PRO A 539 -14.15 -16.96 12.73
N LEU A 540 -14.81 -18.08 12.59
CA LEU A 540 -15.73 -18.35 11.49
C LEU A 540 -16.89 -19.21 11.98
N LYS A 541 -17.92 -18.56 12.52
CA LYS A 541 -19.08 -19.21 13.13
C LYS A 541 -19.89 -19.99 12.08
N LEU A 542 -20.53 -21.07 12.50
CA LEU A 542 -21.54 -21.73 11.67
C LEU A 542 -22.74 -20.82 11.44
N ILE A 543 -23.26 -20.84 10.20
CA ILE A 543 -24.51 -20.21 9.82
C ILE A 543 -25.43 -21.33 9.33
N ASP A 544 -26.56 -21.54 9.99
CA ASP A 544 -27.50 -22.62 9.68
C ASP A 544 -26.84 -23.99 9.59
N GLY A 545 -25.85 -24.26 10.48
CA GLY A 545 -25.10 -25.51 10.54
C GLY A 545 -24.01 -25.66 9.48
N LYS A 546 -23.75 -24.65 8.68
CA LYS A 546 -22.81 -24.68 7.57
C LYS A 546 -21.69 -23.64 7.70
N VAL A 547 -20.61 -23.90 6.99
CA VAL A 547 -19.49 -22.98 6.76
C VAL A 547 -19.40 -22.72 5.27
N LYS A 548 -19.28 -21.45 4.88
CA LYS A 548 -19.01 -21.03 3.52
C LYS A 548 -17.64 -20.35 3.44
N ILE A 549 -16.80 -20.82 2.53
CA ILE A 549 -15.45 -20.28 2.30
C ILE A 549 -15.29 -20.03 0.81
N ARG A 550 -14.90 -18.83 0.42
CA ARG A 550 -14.40 -18.53 -0.92
C ARG A 550 -12.88 -18.37 -0.85
N VAL A 551 -12.15 -18.89 -1.81
CA VAL A 551 -10.69 -18.79 -1.86
C VAL A 551 -10.26 -18.33 -3.24
N LEU A 552 -9.61 -17.18 -3.29
CA LEU A 552 -8.91 -16.69 -4.47
C LEU A 552 -7.48 -17.23 -4.43
N VAL A 553 -7.13 -18.11 -5.35
CA VAL A 553 -5.79 -18.71 -5.41
C VAL A 553 -5.03 -18.13 -6.58
N ASP A 554 -3.93 -17.47 -6.28
CA ASP A 554 -2.97 -16.99 -7.27
C ASP A 554 -1.63 -17.73 -7.10
N VAL A 555 -0.68 -17.44 -7.95
CA VAL A 555 0.58 -18.20 -8.03
C VAL A 555 1.32 -18.25 -6.69
N CYS A 556 1.52 -17.11 -6.03
CA CYS A 556 2.32 -17.00 -4.80
C CYS A 556 1.54 -16.57 -3.55
N LEU A 557 0.23 -16.39 -3.68
CA LEU A 557 -0.63 -16.01 -2.57
C LEU A 557 -2.02 -16.62 -2.73
N TYR A 558 -2.79 -16.60 -1.64
CA TYR A 558 -4.20 -16.89 -1.66
C TYR A 558 -4.96 -16.01 -0.66
N GLU A 559 -6.22 -15.76 -0.96
CA GLU A 559 -7.10 -14.97 -0.12
C GLU A 559 -8.32 -15.79 0.25
N ILE A 560 -8.74 -15.74 1.51
CA ILE A 560 -9.89 -16.47 2.03
C ILE A 560 -10.96 -15.46 2.43
N VAL A 561 -12.18 -15.68 1.96
CA VAL A 561 -13.36 -14.93 2.35
C VAL A 561 -14.31 -15.89 3.07
N GLY A 562 -14.56 -15.65 4.34
CA GLY A 562 -15.41 -16.51 5.15
C GLY A 562 -16.83 -15.96 5.30
N ASN A 563 -17.82 -16.84 5.16
CA ASN A 563 -19.25 -16.55 5.39
C ASN A 563 -19.70 -15.21 4.76
N ASP A 564 -19.52 -15.12 3.44
CA ASP A 564 -19.96 -13.97 2.62
C ASP A 564 -19.32 -12.64 3.06
N GLY A 565 -18.03 -12.67 3.39
CA GLY A 565 -17.27 -11.45 3.66
C GLY A 565 -17.12 -11.06 5.13
N ARG A 566 -17.59 -11.88 6.07
CA ARG A 566 -17.44 -11.60 7.52
C ARG A 566 -16.00 -11.61 7.99
N VAL A 567 -15.15 -12.36 7.30
CA VAL A 567 -13.69 -12.34 7.48
C VAL A 567 -13.02 -12.36 6.12
N TYR A 568 -11.91 -11.66 6.00
CA TYR A 568 -11.06 -11.63 4.82
C TYR A 568 -9.61 -11.87 5.22
N VAL A 569 -8.92 -12.78 4.56
CA VAL A 569 -7.58 -13.24 4.96
C VAL A 569 -6.67 -13.28 3.75
N SER A 570 -5.49 -12.67 3.81
CA SER A 570 -4.46 -12.79 2.77
C SER A 570 -3.26 -13.55 3.32
N LEU A 571 -2.77 -14.54 2.57
CA LEU A 571 -1.67 -15.42 2.98
C LEU A 571 -0.76 -15.78 1.80
N PRO A 572 0.54 -16.03 2.06
CA PRO A 572 1.45 -16.51 1.04
C PRO A 572 1.18 -17.99 0.70
N ARG A 573 1.41 -18.34 -0.57
CA ARG A 573 1.39 -19.70 -1.09
C ARG A 573 2.77 -20.08 -1.60
N ASP A 574 3.17 -21.35 -1.41
CA ASP A 574 4.38 -21.88 -2.04
C ASP A 574 4.16 -22.06 -3.56
N TYR A 575 4.65 -21.12 -4.34
CA TYR A 575 4.53 -21.07 -5.79
C TYR A 575 5.23 -22.25 -6.51
N LYS A 576 6.15 -22.96 -5.84
CA LYS A 576 6.87 -24.11 -6.39
C LYS A 576 6.00 -25.36 -6.46
N GLN A 577 4.91 -25.39 -5.69
CA GLN A 577 3.95 -26.49 -5.69
C GLN A 577 2.91 -26.30 -6.79
N LYS A 578 2.93 -27.21 -7.78
CA LYS A 578 1.92 -27.23 -8.84
C LYS A 578 0.61 -27.83 -8.33
N ILE A 579 -0.50 -27.20 -8.69
CA ILE A 579 -1.83 -27.70 -8.33
C ILE A 579 -2.27 -28.71 -9.37
N SER A 580 -2.50 -29.95 -8.94
CA SER A 580 -3.04 -31.05 -9.76
C SER A 580 -4.43 -31.49 -9.29
N GLU A 581 -4.80 -31.15 -8.06
CA GLU A 581 -6.09 -31.47 -7.44
C GLU A 581 -6.39 -30.54 -6.27
N ILE A 582 -7.66 -30.46 -5.91
CA ILE A 582 -8.16 -29.93 -4.65
C ILE A 582 -8.72 -31.09 -3.86
N LYS A 583 -8.35 -31.21 -2.57
CA LYS A 583 -8.75 -32.32 -1.72
C LYS A 583 -9.39 -31.82 -0.43
N LEU A 584 -10.57 -32.36 -0.09
CA LEU A 584 -11.25 -32.13 1.18
C LEU A 584 -11.15 -33.38 2.06
N GLU A 585 -10.70 -33.20 3.30
CA GLU A 585 -10.59 -34.22 4.32
C GLU A 585 -11.36 -33.81 5.58
N ALA A 586 -11.96 -34.77 6.25
CA ALA A 586 -12.62 -34.57 7.54
C ALA A 586 -12.01 -35.51 8.59
N ARG A 587 -11.49 -34.94 9.67
CA ARG A 587 -10.87 -35.70 10.76
C ARG A 587 -11.80 -35.83 11.95
N GLY A 588 -11.81 -37.01 12.53
CA GLY A 588 -12.58 -37.32 13.75
C GLY A 588 -14.08 -37.49 13.53
N GLY A 589 -14.53 -37.62 12.27
CA GLY A 589 -15.94 -37.79 11.93
C GLY A 589 -16.21 -37.72 10.43
N THR A 590 -17.46 -37.49 10.05
CA THR A 590 -17.93 -37.33 8.67
C THR A 590 -18.44 -35.92 8.45
N ALA A 591 -17.96 -35.25 7.41
CA ALA A 591 -18.47 -33.98 6.92
C ALA A 591 -19.22 -34.17 5.60
N LYS A 592 -20.09 -33.25 5.29
CA LYS A 592 -20.84 -33.23 4.02
C LYS A 592 -20.50 -31.98 3.23
N LEU A 593 -19.93 -32.16 2.05
CA LEU A 593 -19.81 -31.14 1.04
C LEU A 593 -21.18 -30.85 0.47
N THR A 594 -21.69 -29.62 0.65
CA THR A 594 -22.92 -29.18 0.04
C THR A 594 -22.67 -28.74 -1.40
N GLN A 595 -21.63 -27.90 -1.58
CA GLN A 595 -21.24 -27.34 -2.86
C GLN A 595 -19.74 -27.00 -2.89
N LEU A 596 -19.10 -27.31 -4.00
CA LEU A 596 -17.77 -26.82 -4.38
C LEU A 596 -17.84 -26.33 -5.82
N GLU A 597 -17.59 -25.06 -6.03
CA GLU A 597 -17.40 -24.45 -7.35
C GLU A 597 -15.98 -23.94 -7.50
N VAL A 598 -15.36 -24.18 -8.63
CA VAL A 598 -14.02 -23.70 -8.96
C VAL A 598 -14.04 -23.10 -10.35
N HIS A 599 -13.64 -21.85 -10.46
CA HIS A 599 -13.50 -21.13 -11.73
C HIS A 599 -12.02 -20.85 -11.98
N GLU A 600 -11.45 -21.47 -13.01
CA GLU A 600 -10.08 -21.14 -13.45
C GLU A 600 -10.07 -19.70 -13.99
N LEU A 601 -9.01 -18.95 -13.63
CA LEU A 601 -8.87 -17.53 -13.99
C LEU A 601 -7.73 -17.32 -14.97
N LYS A 602 -7.97 -16.46 -15.99
CA LYS A 602 -6.91 -15.97 -16.88
C LYS A 602 -6.10 -14.85 -16.21
N SER A 603 -4.93 -14.57 -16.76
CA SER A 603 -4.08 -13.48 -16.31
C SER A 603 -4.63 -12.10 -16.71
N ILE A 604 -4.52 -11.12 -15.83
CA ILE A 604 -4.78 -9.70 -16.14
C ILE A 604 -3.66 -9.08 -16.98
N TRP A 605 -2.52 -9.73 -17.09
CA TRP A 605 -1.35 -9.25 -17.83
C TRP A 605 -1.35 -9.66 -19.30
N ASP A 606 -2.24 -10.57 -19.71
CA ASP A 606 -2.34 -11.08 -21.09
C ASP A 606 -3.24 -10.20 -21.99
N TYR A 607 -3.52 -8.96 -21.58
CA TYR A 607 -4.43 -8.06 -22.25
C TYR A 607 -3.69 -7.13 -23.23
N GLY A 608 -3.80 -7.45 -24.54
CA GLY A 608 -3.56 -6.56 -25.67
C GLY A 608 -2.14 -6.03 -25.89
N PRO A 609 -1.88 -5.32 -26.98
CA PRO A 609 -0.61 -4.62 -27.18
C PRO A 609 -0.54 -3.46 -26.18
N ASN A 610 0.47 -3.52 -25.35
CA ASN A 610 0.88 -2.42 -24.47
C ASN A 610 1.45 -1.26 -25.25
#